data_ae8504a639a7e48bf095fadbd9197cd6
#
_entry.id   ae8504a639a7e48bf095fadbd9197cd6
#
_cell.length_a   1.000
_cell.length_b   1.000
_cell.length_c   1.000
_cell.angle_alpha   90.00
_cell.angle_beta   90.00
_cell.angle_gamma   90.00
#
_symmetry.space_group_name_H-M   'P 1'
#
loop_
_entity.id
_entity.type
_entity.pdbx_description
1 polymer ?
#
loop_
_entity_poly.entity_id
_entity_poly.type
_entity_poly.pdbx_seq_one_letter_code
_entity_poly.pdbx_strand_id
1 'polypeptide(L)'
;YLLTSENNKYVLRRKPPGKLLKSAHAVDREYKVLTSLQNTEVPTPKTIHLCEDESVIGTIFYIMEFCDGNIFWDPFASEIDKGRRSLVFDQLNQGISLLHIQDIKTLELEDFGKTGNYIERQVSRWTKQYFDSETEKIDSMHKLIEWLPKRIPKQKYVSIVHGDYRLDNVVFDNNDNNIAILDWELSTIGDPLADFGYHCLLWHIGKIDNDVAKGLGIPNEDEYLNCLLYTSDAADEHGC
;
A
#
# COMPACT_ATOMS: atom_id res chain seq x y z
N TYR A 1 14.55 -3.97 -12.32
CA TYR A 1 15.92 -4.42 -12.57
C TYR A 1 16.85 -3.83 -11.53
N LEU A 2 17.77 -4.65 -10.99
CA LEU A 2 18.84 -4.17 -10.12
C LEU A 2 19.97 -3.58 -10.98
N LEU A 3 20.37 -2.36 -10.68
CA LEU A 3 21.53 -1.71 -11.26
C LEU A 3 22.63 -1.64 -10.19
N THR A 4 23.84 -2.06 -10.54
CA THR A 4 24.98 -2.06 -9.62
C THR A 4 26.09 -1.20 -10.22
N SER A 5 26.56 -0.22 -9.46
CA SER A 5 27.82 0.48 -9.71
C SER A 5 28.86 0.09 -8.67
N GLU A 6 30.09 0.59 -8.75
CA GLU A 6 31.20 0.17 -7.86
C GLU A 6 30.83 0.21 -6.37
N ASN A 7 30.06 1.19 -5.92
CA ASN A 7 29.72 1.39 -4.50
C ASN A 7 28.22 1.51 -4.20
N ASN A 8 27.34 1.48 -5.22
CA ASN A 8 25.92 1.74 -5.03
C ASN A 8 25.04 0.74 -5.80
N LYS A 9 23.89 0.47 -5.22
CA LYS A 9 22.81 -0.31 -5.84
C LYS A 9 21.60 0.58 -6.08
N TYR A 10 20.94 0.37 -7.22
CA TYR A 10 19.73 1.09 -7.60
C TYR A 10 18.71 0.12 -8.18
N VAL A 11 17.45 0.52 -8.18
CA VAL A 11 16.38 -0.21 -8.85
C VAL A 11 15.89 0.62 -10.04
N LEU A 12 15.88 0.01 -11.23
CA LEU A 12 15.22 0.55 -12.41
C LEU A 12 13.85 -0.11 -12.54
N ARG A 13 12.78 0.69 -12.45
CA ARG A 13 11.41 0.27 -12.76
C ARG A 13 11.01 0.80 -14.13
N ARG A 14 10.55 -0.08 -14.98
CA ARG A 14 10.08 0.26 -16.32
C ARG A 14 8.68 -0.31 -16.56
N LYS A 15 7.96 0.31 -17.46
CA LYS A 15 6.69 -0.23 -17.94
C LYS A 15 6.93 -1.59 -18.61
N PRO A 16 6.14 -2.64 -18.28
CA PRO A 16 6.26 -3.94 -18.94
C PRO A 16 6.01 -3.83 -20.45
N PRO A 17 6.65 -4.66 -21.28
CA PRO A 17 6.38 -4.70 -22.70
C PRO A 17 5.00 -5.31 -22.98
N GLY A 18 4.29 -4.84 -24.02
CA GLY A 18 3.03 -5.40 -24.48
C GLY A 18 1.82 -4.46 -24.39
N LYS A 19 0.64 -4.96 -24.78
CA LYS A 19 -0.62 -4.22 -24.63
C LYS A 19 -1.08 -4.28 -23.20
N LEU A 20 -0.91 -3.20 -22.47
CA LEU A 20 -1.35 -3.05 -21.08
C LEU A 20 -2.75 -2.42 -21.02
N LEU A 21 -3.48 -2.71 -19.96
CA LEU A 21 -4.69 -1.95 -19.61
C LEU A 21 -4.30 -0.49 -19.38
N LYS A 22 -5.13 0.45 -19.83
CA LYS A 22 -4.84 1.90 -19.88
C LYS A 22 -4.34 2.55 -18.59
N SER A 23 -4.46 1.89 -17.44
CA SER A 23 -4.04 2.38 -16.12
C SER A 23 -3.07 1.46 -15.39
N ALA A 24 -2.64 0.35 -16.01
CA ALA A 24 -1.71 -0.57 -15.39
C ALA A 24 -0.27 -0.10 -15.60
N HIS A 25 0.53 -0.13 -14.51
CA HIS A 25 1.97 0.16 -14.52
C HIS A 25 2.33 1.57 -15.02
N ALA A 26 1.65 2.60 -14.52
CA ALA A 26 1.95 4.00 -14.78
C ALA A 26 3.16 4.42 -13.94
N VAL A 27 4.38 4.11 -14.42
CA VAL A 27 5.65 4.35 -13.71
C VAL A 27 5.92 5.84 -13.43
N ASP A 28 5.36 6.74 -14.25
CA ASP A 28 5.34 8.18 -14.04
C ASP A 28 4.53 8.56 -12.79
N ARG A 29 3.39 7.90 -12.57
CA ARG A 29 2.57 8.09 -11.37
C ARG A 29 3.26 7.56 -10.12
N GLU A 30 3.86 6.37 -10.20
CA GLU A 30 4.66 5.83 -9.09
C GLU A 30 5.79 6.78 -8.72
N TYR A 31 6.54 7.27 -9.71
CA TYR A 31 7.60 8.26 -9.51
C TYR A 31 7.07 9.54 -8.84
N LYS A 32 5.91 10.05 -9.29
CA LYS A 32 5.30 11.26 -8.75
C LYS A 32 5.00 11.12 -7.25
N VAL A 33 4.29 10.08 -6.84
CA VAL A 33 3.92 9.87 -5.43
C VAL A 33 5.16 9.62 -4.56
N LEU A 34 6.09 8.78 -5.01
CA LEU A 34 7.34 8.53 -4.30
C LEU A 34 8.14 9.82 -4.10
N THR A 35 8.25 10.65 -5.12
CA THR A 35 8.99 11.93 -5.05
C THR A 35 8.30 12.91 -4.10
N SER A 36 6.97 12.99 -4.11
CA SER A 36 6.22 13.85 -3.20
C SER A 36 6.38 13.43 -1.74
N LEU A 37 6.53 12.14 -1.45
CA LEU A 37 6.69 11.61 -0.09
C LEU A 37 8.13 11.71 0.47
N GLN A 38 9.15 12.03 -0.33
CA GLN A 38 10.56 11.99 0.11
C GLN A 38 10.92 12.93 1.26
N ASN A 39 10.14 13.99 1.46
CA ASN A 39 10.38 14.95 2.55
C ASN A 39 9.42 14.75 3.73
N THR A 40 8.79 13.58 3.80
CA THR A 40 7.89 13.19 4.89
C THR A 40 8.52 12.06 5.71
N GLU A 41 7.86 11.68 6.79
CA GLU A 41 8.25 10.52 7.61
C GLU A 41 7.78 9.18 7.02
N VAL A 42 7.04 9.18 5.90
CA VAL A 42 6.61 7.95 5.23
C VAL A 42 7.83 7.23 4.65
N PRO A 43 8.11 5.98 5.07
CA PRO A 43 9.27 5.25 4.56
C PRO A 43 9.08 4.93 3.07
N THR A 44 9.88 5.55 2.21
CA THR A 44 9.82 5.32 0.76
C THR A 44 11.23 5.27 0.15
N PRO A 45 11.45 4.46 -0.89
CA PRO A 45 12.72 4.49 -1.62
C PRO A 45 12.96 5.89 -2.22
N LYS A 46 14.17 6.40 -2.10
CA LYS A 46 14.52 7.68 -2.70
C LYS A 46 14.50 7.60 -4.22
N THR A 47 13.69 8.43 -4.88
CA THR A 47 13.69 8.55 -6.33
C THR A 47 14.92 9.34 -6.81
N ILE A 48 15.46 8.95 -7.97
CA ILE A 48 16.69 9.55 -8.50
C ILE A 48 16.41 10.22 -9.83
N HIS A 49 15.76 9.53 -10.76
CA HIS A 49 15.52 10.05 -12.11
C HIS A 49 14.32 9.39 -12.77
N LEU A 50 13.48 10.19 -13.42
CA LEU A 50 12.45 9.72 -14.35
C LEU A 50 12.92 10.00 -15.79
N CYS A 51 12.93 8.97 -16.62
CA CYS A 51 13.21 9.08 -18.03
C CYS A 51 11.94 8.85 -18.85
N GLU A 52 11.43 9.90 -19.47
CA GLU A 52 10.24 9.85 -20.33
C GLU A 52 10.61 9.63 -21.81
N ASP A 53 11.90 9.69 -22.16
CA ASP A 53 12.40 9.42 -23.49
C ASP A 53 12.44 7.92 -23.78
N GLU A 54 11.45 7.45 -24.52
CA GLU A 54 11.34 6.03 -24.89
C GLU A 54 12.48 5.57 -25.81
N SER A 55 13.25 6.48 -26.44
CA SER A 55 14.37 6.12 -27.32
C SER A 55 15.54 5.50 -26.57
N VAL A 56 15.63 5.70 -25.24
CA VAL A 56 16.74 5.25 -24.40
C VAL A 56 16.72 3.72 -24.19
N ILE A 57 15.56 3.17 -23.76
CA ILE A 57 15.41 1.71 -23.51
C ILE A 57 14.11 1.13 -24.11
N GLY A 58 13.45 1.85 -24.99
CA GLY A 58 12.20 1.42 -25.62
C GLY A 58 10.93 1.64 -24.80
N THR A 59 11.01 2.29 -23.65
CA THR A 59 9.88 2.59 -22.77
C THR A 59 10.29 3.60 -21.70
N ILE A 60 9.31 4.31 -21.12
CA ILE A 60 9.55 5.16 -19.95
C ILE A 60 9.97 4.30 -18.74
N PHE A 61 10.84 4.85 -17.91
CA PHE A 61 11.34 4.21 -16.70
C PHE A 61 11.74 5.23 -15.65
N TYR A 62 11.86 4.79 -14.40
CA TYR A 62 12.51 5.58 -13.36
C TYR A 62 13.55 4.77 -12.60
N ILE A 63 14.44 5.48 -11.94
CA ILE A 63 15.49 4.94 -11.08
C ILE A 63 15.22 5.40 -9.65
N MET A 64 15.32 4.47 -8.71
CA MET A 64 15.26 4.72 -7.28
C MET A 64 16.41 4.01 -6.56
N GLU A 65 16.66 4.36 -5.31
CA GLU A 65 17.62 3.64 -4.47
C GLU A 65 17.18 2.19 -4.26
N PHE A 66 18.16 1.33 -4.01
CA PHE A 66 17.92 -0.02 -3.55
C PHE A 66 17.88 -0.02 -2.01
N CYS A 67 16.74 -0.33 -1.42
CA CYS A 67 16.59 -0.47 0.01
C CYS A 67 17.10 -1.86 0.43
N ASP A 68 18.25 -1.91 1.09
CA ASP A 68 18.89 -3.16 1.52
C ASP A 68 18.25 -3.62 2.84
N GLY A 69 17.39 -4.63 2.77
CA GLY A 69 16.62 -5.13 3.91
C GLY A 69 15.90 -6.44 3.58
N ASN A 70 15.03 -6.84 4.49
CA ASN A 70 14.27 -8.07 4.42
C ASN A 70 12.83 -7.79 3.99
N ILE A 71 12.26 -8.65 3.15
CA ILE A 71 10.84 -8.70 2.82
C ILE A 71 10.28 -10.01 3.35
N PHE A 72 9.21 -9.97 4.11
CA PHE A 72 8.54 -11.16 4.63
C PHE A 72 7.38 -11.52 3.71
N TRP A 73 7.43 -12.72 3.15
CA TRP A 73 6.45 -13.19 2.17
C TRP A 73 5.27 -13.89 2.82
N ASP A 74 5.50 -14.53 3.97
CA ASP A 74 4.40 -15.08 4.77
C ASP A 74 3.64 -13.97 5.48
N PRO A 75 2.32 -13.87 5.34
CA PRO A 75 1.53 -12.77 5.90
C PRO A 75 1.56 -12.69 7.44
N PHE A 76 2.09 -13.73 8.11
CA PHE A 76 2.25 -13.78 9.57
C PHE A 76 3.73 -13.59 9.98
N ALA A 77 4.60 -13.20 9.06
CA ALA A 77 6.04 -13.08 9.27
C ALA A 77 6.66 -14.35 9.90
N SER A 78 6.28 -15.54 9.37
CA SER A 78 6.76 -16.82 9.92
C SER A 78 8.25 -17.05 9.69
N GLU A 79 8.89 -16.26 8.83
CA GLU A 79 10.32 -16.28 8.53
C GLU A 79 11.19 -15.79 9.69
N ILE A 80 10.61 -15.09 10.67
CA ILE A 80 11.32 -14.58 11.85
C ILE A 80 10.79 -15.18 13.16
N ASP A 81 11.61 -15.03 14.21
CA ASP A 81 11.24 -15.45 15.55
C ASP A 81 9.93 -14.82 16.02
N LYS A 82 9.08 -15.64 16.64
CA LYS A 82 7.78 -15.25 17.13
C LYS A 82 7.79 -13.99 18.00
N GLY A 83 8.82 -13.81 18.83
CA GLY A 83 8.96 -12.66 19.70
C GLY A 83 9.23 -11.33 18.99
N ARG A 84 9.59 -11.37 17.68
CA ARG A 84 9.87 -10.18 16.87
C ARG A 84 8.65 -9.75 16.03
N ARG A 85 7.68 -10.64 15.82
CA ARG A 85 6.56 -10.39 14.88
C ARG A 85 5.68 -9.23 15.30
N SER A 86 5.45 -9.06 16.60
CA SER A 86 4.67 -7.92 17.11
C SER A 86 5.30 -6.59 16.67
N LEU A 87 6.62 -6.45 16.76
CA LEU A 87 7.32 -5.24 16.31
C LEU A 87 7.13 -5.00 14.80
N VAL A 88 7.20 -6.04 13.98
CA VAL A 88 6.95 -5.93 12.54
C VAL A 88 5.54 -5.42 12.25
N PHE A 89 4.53 -5.92 12.98
CA PHE A 89 3.14 -5.44 12.85
C PHE A 89 2.97 -4.00 13.36
N ASP A 90 3.67 -3.60 14.44
CA ASP A 90 3.69 -2.22 14.91
C ASP A 90 4.28 -1.28 13.84
N GLN A 91 5.35 -1.70 13.18
CA GLN A 91 5.97 -0.96 12.09
C GLN A 91 5.09 -0.86 10.84
N LEU A 92 4.30 -1.91 10.53
CA LEU A 92 3.28 -1.84 9.49
C LEU A 92 2.19 -0.82 9.85
N ASN A 93 1.69 -0.87 11.08
CA ASN A 93 0.68 0.07 11.57
C ASN A 93 1.17 1.52 11.49
N GLN A 94 2.38 1.78 11.96
CA GLN A 94 3.01 3.09 11.87
C GLN A 94 3.16 3.57 10.42
N GLY A 95 3.63 2.71 9.52
CA GLY A 95 3.83 3.08 8.11
C GLY A 95 2.54 3.52 7.40
N ILE A 96 1.44 2.77 7.58
CA ILE A 96 0.16 3.15 6.98
C ILE A 96 -0.45 4.40 7.64
N SER A 97 -0.25 4.58 8.95
CA SER A 97 -0.69 5.77 9.69
C SER A 97 0.03 7.01 9.17
N LEU A 98 1.36 6.97 9.06
CA LEU A 98 2.17 8.04 8.51
C LEU A 98 1.75 8.43 7.10
N LEU A 99 1.36 7.45 6.27
CA LEU A 99 0.84 7.69 4.92
C LEU A 99 -0.50 8.43 4.97
N HIS A 100 -1.43 7.97 5.81
CA HIS A 100 -2.80 8.47 5.81
C HIS A 100 -2.97 9.87 6.41
N ILE A 101 -2.04 10.33 7.25
CA ILE A 101 -2.06 11.70 7.81
C ILE A 101 -1.44 12.75 6.89
N GLN A 102 -0.86 12.36 5.77
CA GLN A 102 -0.22 13.31 4.85
C GLN A 102 -1.24 14.26 4.22
N ASP A 103 -0.92 15.55 4.21
CA ASP A 103 -1.73 16.56 3.52
C ASP A 103 -1.43 16.54 2.02
N ILE A 104 -2.43 16.11 1.24
CA ILE A 104 -2.36 16.00 -0.22
C ILE A 104 -2.07 17.33 -0.93
N LYS A 105 -2.42 18.47 -0.33
CA LYS A 105 -2.16 19.81 -0.90
C LYS A 105 -0.70 20.19 -0.70
N THR A 106 -0.18 19.99 0.49
CA THR A 106 1.23 20.25 0.79
C THR A 106 2.16 19.40 -0.07
N LEU A 107 1.71 18.20 -0.47
CA LEU A 107 2.43 17.29 -1.33
C LEU A 107 2.18 17.50 -2.84
N GLU A 108 1.36 18.49 -3.22
CA GLU A 108 0.98 18.78 -4.61
C GLU A 108 0.40 17.56 -5.35
N LEU A 109 -0.45 16.78 -4.62
CA LEU A 109 -1.07 15.55 -5.13
C LEU A 109 -2.58 15.67 -5.39
N GLU A 110 -3.15 16.89 -5.45
CA GLU A 110 -4.59 17.10 -5.64
C GLU A 110 -5.11 16.50 -6.96
N ASP A 111 -4.28 16.45 -7.99
CA ASP A 111 -4.57 15.86 -9.29
C ASP A 111 -4.23 14.35 -9.38
N PHE A 112 -3.65 13.78 -8.33
CA PHE A 112 -3.20 12.38 -8.31
C PHE A 112 -4.36 11.37 -8.30
N GLY A 113 -5.56 11.79 -7.92
CA GLY A 113 -6.77 10.97 -7.91
C GLY A 113 -8.04 11.78 -7.80
N LYS A 114 -9.18 11.10 -7.86
CA LYS A 114 -10.49 11.73 -7.67
C LYS A 114 -10.89 11.67 -6.21
N THR A 115 -11.14 12.81 -5.60
CA THR A 115 -11.73 12.91 -4.26
C THR A 115 -13.21 12.50 -4.28
N GLY A 116 -13.70 11.95 -3.19
CA GLY A 116 -15.10 11.56 -3.00
C GLY A 116 -15.53 10.26 -3.68
N ASN A 117 -16.51 9.60 -3.09
CA ASN A 117 -17.11 8.35 -3.56
C ASN A 117 -16.10 7.25 -3.92
N TYR A 118 -14.98 7.19 -3.17
CA TYR A 118 -13.90 6.25 -3.49
C TYR A 118 -14.37 4.80 -3.45
N ILE A 119 -14.99 4.37 -2.36
CA ILE A 119 -15.46 2.98 -2.18
C ILE A 119 -16.49 2.61 -3.25
N GLU A 120 -17.44 3.52 -3.56
CA GLU A 120 -18.44 3.30 -4.61
C GLU A 120 -17.78 3.06 -5.98
N ARG A 121 -16.77 3.88 -6.32
CA ARG A 121 -16.02 3.69 -7.57
C ARG A 121 -15.25 2.36 -7.59
N GLN A 122 -14.66 1.96 -6.46
CA GLN A 122 -13.95 0.68 -6.37
C GLN A 122 -14.90 -0.50 -6.52
N VAL A 123 -16.03 -0.51 -5.82
CA VAL A 123 -17.07 -1.54 -5.96
C VAL A 123 -17.54 -1.64 -7.41
N SER A 124 -17.85 -0.51 -8.06
CA SER A 124 -18.27 -0.48 -9.47
C SER A 124 -17.18 -1.01 -10.42
N ARG A 125 -15.93 -0.58 -10.23
CA ARG A 125 -14.79 -1.01 -11.04
C ARG A 125 -14.54 -2.52 -10.93
N TRP A 126 -14.48 -3.04 -9.70
CA TRP A 126 -14.22 -4.45 -9.45
C TRP A 126 -15.37 -5.35 -9.88
N THR A 127 -16.63 -4.89 -9.72
CA THR A 127 -17.81 -5.56 -10.26
C THR A 127 -17.72 -5.73 -11.77
N LYS A 128 -17.39 -4.62 -12.49
CA LYS A 128 -17.22 -4.69 -13.94
C LYS A 128 -16.09 -5.65 -14.33
N GLN A 129 -14.95 -5.56 -13.66
CA GLN A 129 -13.80 -6.43 -13.96
C GLN A 129 -14.10 -7.89 -13.69
N TYR A 130 -14.86 -8.21 -12.63
CA TYR A 130 -15.33 -9.57 -12.36
C TYR A 130 -16.17 -10.10 -13.51
N PHE A 131 -17.19 -9.37 -13.96
CA PHE A 131 -18.03 -9.81 -15.08
C PHE A 131 -17.25 -9.91 -16.40
N ASP A 132 -16.29 -9.01 -16.65
CA ASP A 132 -15.46 -9.06 -17.85
C ASP A 132 -14.52 -10.30 -17.87
N SER A 133 -14.24 -10.90 -16.71
CA SER A 133 -13.34 -12.05 -16.54
C SER A 133 -14.04 -13.33 -16.07
N GLU A 134 -15.36 -13.31 -15.85
CA GLU A 134 -16.12 -14.45 -15.34
C GLU A 134 -16.10 -15.60 -16.35
N THR A 135 -15.52 -16.73 -15.93
CA THR A 135 -15.51 -17.98 -16.70
C THR A 135 -16.57 -18.98 -16.22
N GLU A 136 -16.95 -18.88 -14.94
CA GLU A 136 -18.01 -19.63 -14.31
C GLU A 136 -18.70 -18.77 -13.26
N LYS A 137 -19.99 -19.03 -13.02
CA LYS A 137 -20.77 -18.29 -12.04
C LYS A 137 -20.41 -18.69 -10.61
N ILE A 138 -19.93 -17.73 -9.81
CA ILE A 138 -19.68 -17.90 -8.37
C ILE A 138 -20.82 -17.21 -7.61
N ASP A 139 -21.78 -17.98 -7.08
CA ASP A 139 -22.98 -17.43 -6.43
C ASP A 139 -22.67 -16.48 -5.25
N SER A 140 -21.60 -16.73 -4.50
CA SER A 140 -21.19 -15.83 -3.41
C SER A 140 -20.71 -14.47 -3.93
N MET A 141 -20.03 -14.43 -5.08
CA MET A 141 -19.61 -13.18 -5.73
C MET A 141 -20.82 -12.38 -6.22
N HIS A 142 -21.78 -13.03 -6.87
CA HIS A 142 -23.01 -12.36 -7.31
C HIS A 142 -23.78 -11.77 -6.13
N LYS A 143 -23.93 -12.52 -5.03
CA LYS A 143 -24.54 -12.01 -3.80
C LYS A 143 -23.78 -10.80 -3.21
N LEU A 144 -22.46 -10.86 -3.23
CA LEU A 144 -21.61 -9.74 -2.74
C LEU A 144 -21.78 -8.49 -3.60
N ILE A 145 -21.79 -8.65 -4.94
CA ILE A 145 -22.00 -7.57 -5.90
C ILE A 145 -23.36 -6.88 -5.70
N GLU A 146 -24.40 -7.62 -5.36
CA GLU A 146 -25.73 -7.06 -5.05
C GLU A 146 -25.81 -6.42 -3.66
N TRP A 147 -25.00 -6.88 -2.72
CA TRP A 147 -25.03 -6.48 -1.32
C TRP A 147 -24.22 -5.21 -1.05
N LEU A 148 -23.01 -5.11 -1.62
CA LEU A 148 -22.06 -4.02 -1.35
C LEU A 148 -22.62 -2.64 -1.67
N PRO A 149 -23.22 -2.36 -2.86
CA PRO A 149 -23.70 -1.02 -3.21
C PRO A 149 -24.73 -0.43 -2.22
N LYS A 150 -25.47 -1.32 -1.53
CA LYS A 150 -26.51 -0.93 -0.56
C LYS A 150 -25.94 -0.58 0.82
N ARG A 151 -24.62 -0.76 1.04
CA ARG A 151 -23.97 -0.65 2.35
C ARG A 151 -22.66 0.14 2.33
N ILE A 152 -22.43 0.87 1.26
CA ILE A 152 -21.27 1.75 1.16
C ILE A 152 -21.39 2.86 2.21
N PRO A 153 -20.43 2.98 3.14
CA PRO A 153 -20.45 4.06 4.12
C PRO A 153 -20.22 5.42 3.42
N LYS A 154 -20.74 6.47 4.02
CA LYS A 154 -20.41 7.82 3.56
C LYS A 154 -18.94 8.10 3.81
N GLN A 155 -18.20 8.39 2.76
CA GLN A 155 -16.80 8.80 2.87
C GLN A 155 -16.66 10.04 3.75
N LYS A 156 -15.80 9.99 4.76
CA LYS A 156 -15.51 11.08 5.68
C LYS A 156 -14.13 11.67 5.47
N TYR A 157 -13.17 10.85 5.06
CA TYR A 157 -11.77 11.20 4.96
C TYR A 157 -11.27 11.09 3.53
N VAL A 158 -10.24 11.83 3.23
CA VAL A 158 -9.55 11.82 1.93
C VAL A 158 -8.06 11.86 2.21
N SER A 159 -7.33 10.86 1.72
CA SER A 159 -5.89 10.75 1.91
C SER A 159 -5.25 10.08 0.69
N ILE A 160 -3.91 9.96 0.73
CA ILE A 160 -3.19 9.06 -0.17
C ILE A 160 -3.51 7.63 0.26
N VAL A 161 -3.93 6.82 -0.69
CA VAL A 161 -4.20 5.38 -0.54
C VAL A 161 -3.11 4.63 -1.29
N HIS A 162 -2.46 3.66 -0.65
CA HIS A 162 -1.49 2.79 -1.30
C HIS A 162 -2.16 1.82 -2.28
N GLY A 163 -3.29 1.24 -1.86
CA GLY A 163 -4.13 0.35 -2.66
C GLY A 163 -3.72 -1.13 -2.64
N ASP A 164 -2.52 -1.45 -2.13
CA ASP A 164 -2.03 -2.82 -1.91
C ASP A 164 -1.05 -2.87 -0.72
N TYR A 165 -1.44 -2.26 0.41
CA TYR A 165 -0.58 -2.21 1.60
C TYR A 165 -0.56 -3.57 2.31
N ARG A 166 0.54 -4.29 2.16
CA ARG A 166 0.74 -5.64 2.70
C ARG A 166 2.18 -5.82 3.17
N LEU A 167 2.39 -6.83 4.02
CA LEU A 167 3.70 -7.15 4.58
C LEU A 167 4.79 -7.37 3.52
N ASP A 168 4.46 -8.06 2.44
CA ASP A 168 5.36 -8.36 1.33
C ASP A 168 5.65 -7.15 0.41
N ASN A 169 5.00 -6.02 0.64
CA ASN A 169 5.30 -4.72 0.01
C ASN A 169 6.08 -3.77 0.93
N VAL A 170 6.64 -4.28 2.04
CA VAL A 170 7.43 -3.47 2.98
C VAL A 170 8.82 -4.09 3.17
N VAL A 171 9.84 -3.23 3.16
CA VAL A 171 11.23 -3.61 3.44
C VAL A 171 11.56 -3.28 4.89
N PHE A 172 12.11 -4.24 5.60
CA PHE A 172 12.53 -4.09 6.99
C PHE A 172 14.05 -4.17 7.12
N ASP A 173 14.64 -3.34 7.96
CA ASP A 173 16.05 -3.45 8.32
C ASP A 173 16.33 -4.66 9.26
N ASN A 174 17.58 -4.82 9.67
CA ASN A 174 17.96 -5.91 10.58
C ASN A 174 17.40 -5.76 12.02
N ASN A 175 16.82 -4.62 12.35
CA ASN A 175 16.17 -4.35 13.62
C ASN A 175 14.63 -4.36 13.51
N ASP A 176 14.09 -4.85 12.39
CA ASP A 176 12.66 -4.89 12.07
C ASP A 176 11.98 -3.51 11.91
N ASN A 177 12.75 -2.44 11.67
CA ASN A 177 12.18 -1.14 11.33
C ASN A 177 11.75 -1.13 9.86
N ASN A 178 10.58 -0.58 9.57
CA ASN A 178 10.12 -0.31 8.22
C ASN A 178 10.98 0.78 7.58
N ILE A 179 11.77 0.43 6.56
CA ILE A 179 12.67 1.35 5.85
C ILE A 179 12.17 1.73 4.45
N ALA A 180 11.21 0.99 3.89
CA ALA A 180 10.59 1.35 2.62
C ALA A 180 9.26 0.63 2.38
N ILE A 181 8.26 1.37 1.93
CA ILE A 181 7.02 0.86 1.35
C ILE A 181 7.20 0.83 -0.16
N LEU A 182 6.92 -0.32 -0.77
CA LEU A 182 7.13 -0.60 -2.20
C LEU A 182 5.79 -0.76 -2.93
N ASP A 183 5.85 -0.80 -4.26
CA ASP A 183 4.74 -1.14 -5.18
C ASP A 183 3.53 -0.18 -5.14
N TRP A 184 3.81 1.07 -5.47
CA TRP A 184 2.85 2.19 -5.50
C TRP A 184 1.97 2.25 -6.75
N GLU A 185 1.93 1.19 -7.58
CA GLU A 185 1.22 1.20 -8.87
C GLU A 185 -0.30 1.38 -8.75
N LEU A 186 -0.90 0.96 -7.62
CA LEU A 186 -2.32 1.12 -7.32
C LEU A 186 -2.65 2.39 -6.53
N SER A 187 -1.63 3.17 -6.15
CA SER A 187 -1.80 4.34 -5.31
C SER A 187 -2.65 5.43 -5.97
N THR A 188 -3.42 6.12 -5.14
CA THR A 188 -4.33 7.19 -5.57
C THR A 188 -4.77 8.05 -4.39
N ILE A 189 -5.57 9.07 -4.67
CA ILE A 189 -6.33 9.76 -3.63
C ILE A 189 -7.65 9.01 -3.39
N GLY A 190 -7.93 8.68 -2.14
CA GLY A 190 -9.08 7.86 -1.78
C GLY A 190 -9.50 7.95 -0.32
N ASP A 191 -10.20 6.93 0.13
CA ASP A 191 -10.63 6.79 1.52
C ASP A 191 -9.60 5.92 2.28
N PRO A 192 -8.88 6.45 3.27
CA PRO A 192 -7.87 5.71 4.02
C PRO A 192 -8.45 4.46 4.72
N LEU A 193 -9.74 4.49 5.09
CA LEU A 193 -10.37 3.33 5.72
C LEU A 193 -10.51 2.13 4.76
N ALA A 194 -10.58 2.37 3.45
CA ALA A 194 -10.59 1.28 2.48
C ALA A 194 -9.22 0.60 2.36
N ASP A 195 -8.14 1.38 2.42
CA ASP A 195 -6.76 0.89 2.41
C ASP A 195 -6.46 0.10 3.69
N PHE A 196 -6.80 0.68 4.83
CA PHE A 196 -6.63 0.03 6.11
C PHE A 196 -7.50 -1.23 6.27
N GLY A 197 -8.76 -1.19 5.82
CA GLY A 197 -9.65 -2.36 5.83
C GLY A 197 -9.14 -3.51 4.96
N TYR A 198 -8.49 -3.20 3.82
CA TYR A 198 -7.82 -4.21 3.01
C TYR A 198 -6.64 -4.84 3.77
N HIS A 199 -5.83 -4.03 4.42
CA HIS A 199 -4.73 -4.50 5.24
C HIS A 199 -5.21 -5.42 6.40
N CYS A 200 -6.32 -5.06 7.06
CA CYS A 200 -6.92 -5.86 8.14
C CYS A 200 -7.60 -7.16 7.65
N LEU A 201 -7.74 -7.37 6.36
CA LEU A 201 -8.37 -8.56 5.79
C LEU A 201 -7.69 -9.87 6.23
N LEU A 202 -6.41 -9.80 6.62
CA LEU A 202 -5.63 -10.90 7.14
C LEU A 202 -6.33 -11.63 8.30
N TRP A 203 -6.83 -10.88 9.29
CA TRP A 203 -7.49 -11.46 10.47
C TRP A 203 -8.79 -12.18 10.10
N HIS A 204 -9.52 -11.68 9.11
CA HIS A 204 -10.81 -12.24 8.69
C HIS A 204 -10.66 -13.47 7.77
N ILE A 205 -9.79 -13.42 6.77
CA ILE A 205 -9.53 -14.57 5.88
C ILE A 205 -8.89 -15.72 6.65
N GLY A 206 -7.90 -15.40 7.50
CA GLY A 206 -7.20 -16.37 8.34
C GLY A 206 -8.03 -16.90 9.51
N LYS A 207 -9.20 -16.31 9.79
CA LYS A 207 -10.00 -16.57 11.01
C LYS A 207 -9.12 -16.48 12.26
N ILE A 208 -8.35 -15.41 12.36
CA ILE A 208 -7.39 -15.17 13.41
C ILE A 208 -8.13 -14.58 14.62
N ASP A 209 -8.48 -15.42 15.56
CA ASP A 209 -8.96 -15.00 16.88
C ASP A 209 -7.79 -14.69 17.84
N ASN A 210 -8.11 -14.28 19.06
CA ASN A 210 -7.11 -13.90 20.06
C ASN A 210 -6.12 -15.02 20.39
N ASP A 211 -6.58 -16.27 20.45
CA ASP A 211 -5.73 -17.42 20.80
C ASP A 211 -4.80 -17.76 19.63
N VAL A 212 -5.31 -17.72 18.41
CA VAL A 212 -4.52 -17.91 17.19
C VAL A 212 -3.50 -16.79 17.04
N ALA A 213 -3.87 -15.52 17.19
CA ALA A 213 -2.95 -14.39 17.12
C ALA A 213 -1.81 -14.53 18.13
N LYS A 214 -2.14 -14.81 19.38
CA LYS A 214 -1.16 -15.10 20.45
C LYS A 214 -0.29 -16.31 20.09
N GLY A 215 -0.91 -17.36 19.53
CA GLY A 215 -0.22 -18.56 19.04
C GLY A 215 0.80 -18.22 17.94
N LEU A 216 0.50 -17.29 17.07
CA LEU A 216 1.38 -16.79 15.99
C LEU A 216 2.40 -15.75 16.46
N GLY A 217 2.16 -15.05 17.59
CA GLY A 217 3.01 -13.95 18.07
C GLY A 217 2.77 -12.64 17.36
N ILE A 218 1.56 -12.44 16.83
CA ILE A 218 1.11 -11.21 16.21
C ILE A 218 0.02 -10.56 17.10
N PRO A 219 -0.24 -9.24 16.98
CA PRO A 219 -1.36 -8.61 17.66
C PRO A 219 -2.68 -9.21 17.18
N ASN A 220 -3.70 -9.26 18.03
CA ASN A 220 -5.07 -9.47 17.57
C ASN A 220 -5.59 -8.18 16.88
N GLU A 221 -6.74 -8.28 16.20
CA GLU A 221 -7.27 -7.14 15.43
C GLU A 221 -7.59 -5.94 16.31
N ASP A 222 -8.16 -6.13 17.51
CA ASP A 222 -8.50 -5.04 18.43
C ASP A 222 -7.23 -4.33 18.94
N GLU A 223 -6.19 -5.07 19.29
CA GLU A 223 -4.88 -4.51 19.67
C GLU A 223 -4.28 -3.71 18.53
N TYR A 224 -4.35 -4.23 17.31
CA TYR A 224 -3.82 -3.57 16.11
C TYR A 224 -4.58 -2.28 15.77
N LEU A 225 -5.92 -2.28 15.86
CA LEU A 225 -6.77 -1.11 15.68
C LEU A 225 -6.51 -0.02 16.73
N ASN A 226 -6.34 -0.41 17.99
CA ASN A 226 -6.05 0.53 19.06
C ASN A 226 -4.68 1.21 18.88
N CYS A 227 -3.69 0.52 18.34
CA CYS A 227 -2.39 1.10 18.01
C CYS A 227 -2.52 2.21 16.96
N LEU A 228 -3.35 2.01 15.92
CA LEU A 228 -3.62 3.04 14.90
C LEU A 228 -4.26 4.31 15.48
N LEU A 229 -5.26 4.15 16.34
CA LEU A 229 -5.94 5.28 16.98
C LEU A 229 -4.96 6.12 17.82
N TYR A 230 -4.07 5.46 18.56
CA TYR A 230 -3.07 6.14 19.38
C TYR A 230 -2.03 6.91 18.53
N THR A 231 -1.60 6.36 17.41
CA THR A 231 -0.63 7.02 16.50
C THR A 231 -1.26 8.19 15.74
N SER A 232 -2.54 8.12 15.38
CA SER A 232 -3.25 9.22 14.73
C SER A 232 -3.55 10.38 15.68
N ASP A 233 -3.90 10.10 16.93
CA ASP A 233 -4.15 11.13 17.96
C ASP A 233 -2.85 11.86 18.37
N ALA A 234 -1.71 11.13 18.42
CA ALA A 234 -0.40 11.73 18.71
C ALA A 234 0.06 12.68 17.58
N ALA A 235 -0.37 12.48 16.34
CA ALA A 235 -0.08 13.37 15.23
C ALA A 235 -0.90 14.67 15.31
N ASP A 236 -2.13 14.63 15.84
CA ASP A 236 -2.97 15.81 16.07
C ASP A 236 -2.43 16.68 17.21
N GLU A 237 -1.73 16.11 18.20
CA GLU A 237 -1.10 16.86 19.30
C GLU A 237 0.19 17.62 18.87
N HIS A 238 0.83 17.24 17.78
CA HIS A 238 2.02 17.93 17.25
C HIS A 238 1.69 19.01 16.19
N GLY A 239 0.44 19.21 15.88
CA GLY A 239 -0.10 20.21 14.94
C GLY A 239 -0.44 21.57 15.57
N CYS A 240 0.16 21.94 16.72
CA CYS A 240 0.00 23.27 17.34
C CYS A 240 1.23 24.14 17.16
#